data_0e2ab243d83ba0100803f541ad87e3b4
#
_entry.id   0e2ab243d83ba0100803f541ad87e3b4
#
_cell.length_a   1.000
_cell.length_b   1.000
_cell.length_c   1.000
_cell.angle_alpha   90.00
_cell.angle_beta   90.00
_cell.angle_gamma   90.00
#
_symmetry.space_group_name_H-M   'P 1'
#
loop_
_entity.id
_entity.type
_entity.pdbx_description
1 polymer ?
#
loop_
_entity_poly.entity_id
_entity_poly.type
_entity_poly.pdbx_seq_one_letter_code
_entity_poly.pdbx_strand_id
1 'polypeptide(L)'
;IFGAGSIGGYLAACLSKNNIDLSLVARGPHKKAIEKNGLTLIKNDKSENFKLRVTDDPKELGIQDYIFISVKAHAISNIVESLQSLIGENTTIISAVNGLPWWYFHKANTGTDLDETHINSVDPDGKIWNTLKPSRALGCVVYPAAEITEPGIIKHNGGERFTLGEPDGSKSERLKVIADLLIAGGLKAPQKSNLRDEIWIKLWGNCSFNIVSALHDKSLDEIGNDPELLKIVRKLMEECQSVGEKIGVKFNVSIDHRINAAISIKGHKPSTTQDLHAKRPLEIDPIIGSIIEIGNKVDVKT
;
A
#
# COMPACT_ATOMS: atom_id res chain seq x y z
N ILE A 1 7.00 12.56 -2.85
CA ILE A 1 6.50 11.19 -3.11
C ILE A 1 7.61 10.40 -3.77
N PHE A 2 8.00 9.28 -3.16
CA PHE A 2 9.04 8.39 -3.69
C PHE A 2 8.40 7.24 -4.48
N GLY A 3 8.50 7.31 -5.81
CA GLY A 3 7.87 6.39 -6.76
C GLY A 3 6.67 7.00 -7.46
N ALA A 4 6.81 7.29 -8.75
CA ALA A 4 5.75 7.84 -9.59
C ALA A 4 4.91 6.74 -10.26
N GLY A 5 4.76 5.59 -9.60
CA GLY A 5 3.87 4.52 -10.06
C GLY A 5 2.41 4.97 -10.14
N SER A 6 1.51 4.05 -10.44
CA SER A 6 0.08 4.35 -10.56
C SER A 6 -0.48 5.05 -9.31
N ILE A 7 -0.14 4.56 -8.11
CA ILE A 7 -0.60 5.14 -6.84
C ILE A 7 0.14 6.44 -6.53
N GLY A 8 1.48 6.46 -6.67
CA GLY A 8 2.26 7.68 -6.40
C GLY A 8 1.95 8.81 -7.35
N GLY A 9 1.73 8.52 -8.63
CA GLY A 9 1.28 9.51 -9.60
C GLY A 9 -0.13 10.02 -9.32
N TYR A 10 -1.06 9.14 -8.93
CA TYR A 10 -2.40 9.54 -8.50
C TYR A 10 -2.37 10.46 -7.26
N LEU A 11 -1.59 10.08 -6.23
CA LEU A 11 -1.36 10.91 -5.04
C LEU A 11 -0.74 12.27 -5.41
N ALA A 12 0.27 12.28 -6.28
CA ALA A 12 0.94 13.50 -6.70
C ALA A 12 -0.03 14.46 -7.40
N ALA A 13 -0.86 13.96 -8.32
CA ALA A 13 -1.88 14.75 -9.00
C ALA A 13 -2.92 15.33 -8.03
N CYS A 14 -3.35 14.54 -7.04
CA CYS A 14 -4.30 15.00 -6.02
C CYS A 14 -3.68 16.05 -5.09
N LEU A 15 -2.48 15.80 -4.58
CA LEU A 15 -1.79 16.69 -3.64
C LEU A 15 -1.32 17.98 -4.28
N SER A 16 -1.02 17.99 -5.58
CA SER A 16 -0.63 19.22 -6.30
C SER A 16 -1.73 20.27 -6.40
N LYS A 17 -2.96 19.94 -6.01
CA LYS A 17 -4.06 20.90 -5.87
C LYS A 17 -3.94 21.79 -4.62
N ASN A 18 -3.06 21.41 -3.72
CA ASN A 18 -2.75 22.17 -2.50
C ASN A 18 -1.56 23.11 -2.74
N ASN A 19 -1.49 24.18 -1.96
CA ASN A 19 -0.34 25.07 -1.96
C ASN A 19 0.77 24.52 -1.05
N ILE A 20 1.47 23.46 -1.53
CA ILE A 20 2.56 22.78 -0.82
C ILE A 20 3.76 22.59 -1.75
N ASP A 21 4.95 22.48 -1.19
CA ASP A 21 6.13 22.05 -1.95
C ASP A 21 6.08 20.53 -2.16
N LEU A 22 5.68 20.13 -3.36
CA LEU A 22 5.50 18.74 -3.74
C LEU A 22 6.54 18.33 -4.77
N SER A 23 7.32 17.31 -4.42
CA SER A 23 8.31 16.72 -5.30
C SER A 23 8.06 15.24 -5.53
N LEU A 24 8.43 14.76 -6.73
CA LEU A 24 8.19 13.40 -7.17
C LEU A 24 9.52 12.75 -7.55
N VAL A 25 9.84 11.61 -6.95
CA VAL A 25 10.98 10.79 -7.36
C VAL A 25 10.49 9.74 -8.36
N ALA A 26 11.00 9.83 -9.60
CA ALA A 26 10.66 8.96 -10.70
C ALA A 26 11.91 8.62 -11.53
N ARG A 27 11.83 7.62 -12.39
CA ARG A 27 12.94 7.22 -13.25
C ARG A 27 12.50 6.85 -14.67
N GLY A 28 13.49 6.78 -15.57
CA GLY A 28 13.30 6.26 -16.92
C GLY A 28 12.32 7.08 -17.77
N PRO A 29 11.60 6.42 -18.71
CA PRO A 29 10.68 7.11 -19.63
C PRO A 29 9.57 7.87 -18.93
N HIS A 30 9.09 7.37 -17.77
CA HIS A 30 8.03 8.01 -17.00
C HIS A 30 8.49 9.36 -16.42
N LYS A 31 9.70 9.42 -15.83
CA LYS A 31 10.30 10.70 -15.39
C LYS A 31 10.40 11.69 -16.54
N LYS A 32 11.01 11.27 -17.66
CA LYS A 32 11.22 12.14 -18.82
C LYS A 32 9.92 12.73 -19.35
N ALA A 33 8.86 11.92 -19.38
CA ALA A 33 7.54 12.38 -19.83
C ALA A 33 6.93 13.42 -18.88
N ILE A 34 7.00 13.18 -17.55
CA ILE A 34 6.51 14.12 -16.54
C ILE A 34 7.29 15.43 -16.57
N GLU A 35 8.61 15.35 -16.69
CA GLU A 35 9.50 16.53 -16.76
C GLU A 35 9.17 17.42 -17.96
N LYS A 36 8.95 16.80 -19.12
CA LYS A 36 8.68 17.52 -20.37
C LYS A 36 7.24 18.03 -20.46
N ASN A 37 6.27 17.20 -20.12
CA ASN A 37 4.86 17.42 -20.42
C ASN A 37 3.98 17.66 -19.17
N GLY A 38 4.52 17.46 -17.96
CA GLY A 38 3.73 17.34 -16.73
C GLY A 38 3.14 15.94 -16.54
N LEU A 39 2.54 15.72 -15.36
CA LEU A 39 1.80 14.51 -15.02
C LEU A 39 0.34 14.69 -15.41
N THR A 40 -0.18 13.81 -16.24
CA THR A 40 -1.59 13.81 -16.64
C THR A 40 -2.37 12.79 -15.81
N LEU A 41 -3.46 13.22 -15.18
CA LEU A 41 -4.43 12.37 -14.51
C LEU A 41 -5.72 12.29 -15.34
N ILE A 42 -6.12 11.08 -15.71
CA ILE A 42 -7.41 10.79 -16.30
C ILE A 42 -8.31 10.22 -15.20
N LYS A 43 -9.42 10.93 -14.91
CA LYS A 43 -10.41 10.52 -13.89
C LYS A 43 -11.81 10.86 -14.40
N ASN A 44 -12.73 9.89 -14.42
CA ASN A 44 -14.10 10.06 -14.93
C ASN A 44 -14.13 10.69 -16.34
N ASP A 45 -13.32 10.15 -17.25
CA ASP A 45 -13.16 10.60 -18.64
C ASP A 45 -12.71 12.07 -18.81
N LYS A 46 -12.28 12.69 -17.72
CA LYS A 46 -11.65 14.01 -17.73
C LYS A 46 -10.14 13.89 -17.55
N SER A 47 -9.42 14.68 -18.32
CA SER A 47 -7.96 14.76 -18.27
C SER A 47 -7.53 16.09 -17.64
N GLU A 48 -6.65 16.02 -16.66
CA GLU A 48 -6.07 17.18 -15.98
C GLU A 48 -4.56 17.02 -15.95
N ASN A 49 -3.81 18.09 -16.26
CA ASN A 49 -2.34 18.05 -16.30
C ASN A 49 -1.75 18.90 -15.17
N PHE A 50 -0.72 18.36 -14.51
CA PHE A 50 -0.04 18.93 -13.38
C PHE A 50 1.45 19.10 -13.67
N LYS A 51 1.96 20.31 -13.54
CA LYS A 51 3.40 20.55 -13.56
C LYS A 51 3.97 20.32 -12.17
N LEU A 52 4.88 19.36 -12.05
CA LEU A 52 5.48 18.90 -10.80
C LEU A 52 7.00 18.93 -10.90
N ARG A 53 7.65 19.23 -9.79
CA ARG A 53 9.08 18.98 -9.66
C ARG A 53 9.31 17.46 -9.63
N VAL A 54 10.09 16.95 -10.59
CA VAL A 54 10.40 15.53 -10.70
C VAL A 54 11.92 15.34 -10.85
N THR A 55 12.45 14.38 -10.13
CA THR A 55 13.88 14.01 -10.22
C THR A 55 14.06 12.50 -10.09
N ASP A 56 15.20 11.98 -10.51
CA ASP A 56 15.67 10.62 -10.21
C ASP A 56 16.79 10.61 -9.17
N ASP A 57 17.30 11.78 -8.78
CA ASP A 57 18.24 11.93 -7.66
C ASP A 57 17.55 12.57 -6.44
N PRO A 58 17.19 11.77 -5.41
CA PRO A 58 16.57 12.30 -4.18
C PRO A 58 17.39 13.37 -3.47
N LYS A 59 18.71 13.36 -3.62
CA LYS A 59 19.61 14.34 -2.95
C LYS A 59 19.32 15.78 -3.36
N GLU A 60 18.77 16.00 -4.55
CA GLU A 60 18.38 17.33 -5.03
C GLU A 60 17.20 17.94 -4.26
N LEU A 61 16.47 17.12 -3.50
CA LEU A 61 15.23 17.56 -2.86
C LEU A 61 15.43 18.07 -1.42
N GLY A 62 16.55 17.68 -0.76
CA GLY A 62 16.77 18.01 0.64
C GLY A 62 15.82 17.29 1.60
N ILE A 63 15.80 17.72 2.85
CA ILE A 63 14.98 17.12 3.91
C ILE A 63 13.50 17.41 3.64
N GLN A 64 12.66 16.39 3.84
CA GLN A 64 11.21 16.44 3.62
C GLN A 64 10.46 16.28 4.94
N ASP A 65 9.30 16.96 5.09
CA ASP A 65 8.42 16.77 6.24
C ASP A 65 7.69 15.42 6.16
N TYR A 66 7.20 15.06 4.96
CA TYR A 66 6.49 13.81 4.69
C TYR A 66 7.07 13.11 3.47
N ILE A 67 7.28 11.82 3.59
CA ILE A 67 7.70 10.96 2.47
C ILE A 67 6.65 9.86 2.26
N PHE A 68 5.92 9.93 1.14
CA PHE A 68 5.14 8.79 0.68
C PHE A 68 6.03 7.82 -0.09
N ILE A 69 6.13 6.58 0.37
CA ILE A 69 6.76 5.49 -0.37
C ILE A 69 5.66 4.75 -1.14
N SER A 70 5.69 4.85 -2.46
CA SER A 70 4.71 4.25 -3.37
C SER A 70 5.35 3.41 -4.49
N VAL A 71 6.55 2.92 -4.23
CA VAL A 71 7.13 1.82 -5.02
C VAL A 71 6.49 0.49 -4.61
N LYS A 72 6.72 -0.58 -5.35
CA LYS A 72 6.30 -1.92 -4.94
C LYS A 72 6.97 -2.33 -3.62
N ALA A 73 6.25 -3.05 -2.74
CA ALA A 73 6.73 -3.38 -1.40
C ALA A 73 8.11 -4.08 -1.41
N HIS A 74 8.34 -5.03 -2.30
CA HIS A 74 9.62 -5.72 -2.47
C HIS A 74 10.78 -4.82 -2.94
N ALA A 75 10.49 -3.61 -3.43
CA ALA A 75 11.50 -2.66 -3.88
C ALA A 75 11.94 -1.67 -2.79
N ILE A 76 11.28 -1.65 -1.64
CA ILE A 76 11.58 -0.67 -0.58
C ILE A 76 13.01 -0.85 -0.05
N SER A 77 13.46 -2.08 0.23
CA SER A 77 14.81 -2.37 0.70
C SER A 77 15.92 -1.84 -0.21
N ASN A 78 15.64 -1.74 -1.52
CA ASN A 78 16.59 -1.24 -2.52
C ASN A 78 16.71 0.28 -2.54
N ILE A 79 15.75 1.00 -1.97
CA ILE A 79 15.72 2.47 -1.99
C ILE A 79 15.99 3.12 -0.64
N VAL A 80 16.12 2.34 0.44
CA VAL A 80 16.30 2.90 1.81
C VAL A 80 17.50 3.83 1.92
N GLU A 81 18.59 3.52 1.25
CA GLU A 81 19.80 4.37 1.26
C GLU A 81 19.55 5.71 0.55
N SER A 82 18.81 5.67 -0.57
CA SER A 82 18.42 6.89 -1.29
C SER A 82 17.44 7.76 -0.49
N LEU A 83 16.62 7.14 0.35
CA LEU A 83 15.69 7.87 1.22
C LEU A 83 16.40 8.66 2.32
N GLN A 84 17.58 8.23 2.76
CA GLN A 84 18.30 8.88 3.87
C GLN A 84 18.54 10.38 3.62
N SER A 85 18.81 10.78 2.37
CA SER A 85 19.02 12.19 2.01
C SER A 85 17.77 13.07 2.18
N LEU A 86 16.59 12.45 2.30
CA LEU A 86 15.32 13.13 2.47
C LEU A 86 14.87 13.18 3.94
N ILE A 87 15.56 12.45 4.84
CA ILE A 87 15.12 12.23 6.22
C ILE A 87 15.84 13.18 7.16
N GLY A 88 15.06 14.02 7.85
CA GLY A 88 15.48 14.83 8.97
C GLY A 88 14.90 14.33 10.29
N GLU A 89 15.06 15.10 11.36
CA GLU A 89 14.63 14.74 12.71
C GLU A 89 13.12 14.44 12.77
N ASN A 90 12.31 15.28 12.14
CA ASN A 90 10.83 15.23 12.21
C ASN A 90 10.18 14.62 10.96
N THR A 91 10.95 14.04 10.05
CA THR A 91 10.40 13.44 8.82
C THR A 91 9.47 12.27 9.13
N THR A 92 8.26 12.31 8.59
CA THR A 92 7.27 11.24 8.66
C THR A 92 7.28 10.39 7.39
N ILE A 93 7.32 9.07 7.54
CA ILE A 93 7.39 8.13 6.42
C ILE A 93 6.07 7.36 6.31
N ILE A 94 5.44 7.41 5.15
CA ILE A 94 4.13 6.80 4.88
C ILE A 94 4.29 5.77 3.78
N SER A 95 4.15 4.49 4.11
CA SER A 95 4.19 3.41 3.12
C SER A 95 2.83 3.23 2.48
N ALA A 96 2.68 3.71 1.24
CA ALA A 96 1.46 3.55 0.43
C ALA A 96 1.57 2.32 -0.48
N VAL A 97 1.73 1.14 0.13
CA VAL A 97 1.98 -0.14 -0.55
C VAL A 97 0.99 -1.22 -0.10
N ASN A 98 0.95 -2.33 -0.84
CA ASN A 98 0.17 -3.52 -0.47
C ASN A 98 0.95 -4.44 0.47
N GLY A 99 0.25 -5.35 1.12
CA GLY A 99 0.83 -6.32 2.04
C GLY A 99 1.01 -5.78 3.45
N LEU A 100 1.74 -6.53 4.26
CA LEU A 100 2.08 -6.13 5.61
C LEU A 100 3.14 -5.02 5.56
N PRO A 101 2.95 -3.88 6.27
CA PRO A 101 3.96 -2.82 6.27
C PRO A 101 5.15 -3.19 7.15
N TRP A 102 6.35 -2.73 6.77
CA TRP A 102 7.61 -3.02 7.44
C TRP A 102 7.66 -2.62 8.93
N TRP A 103 6.86 -1.64 9.35
CA TRP A 103 6.75 -1.13 10.72
C TRP A 103 5.68 -1.85 11.57
N TYR A 104 5.01 -2.88 11.03
CA TYR A 104 3.77 -3.43 11.57
C TYR A 104 3.84 -3.77 13.08
N PHE A 105 4.94 -4.34 13.55
CA PHE A 105 5.09 -4.74 14.95
C PHE A 105 5.63 -3.64 15.87
N HIS A 106 5.92 -2.44 15.35
CA HIS A 106 6.27 -1.30 16.19
C HIS A 106 5.06 -0.82 16.99
N LYS A 107 5.19 -0.81 18.34
CA LYS A 107 4.10 -0.47 19.27
C LYS A 107 2.80 -1.28 19.01
N ALA A 108 2.93 -2.51 18.57
CA ALA A 108 1.79 -3.35 18.25
C ALA A 108 1.10 -3.89 19.53
N ASN A 109 1.88 -4.14 20.56
CA ASN A 109 1.41 -4.67 21.86
C ASN A 109 0.60 -5.97 21.67
N THR A 110 1.11 -6.87 20.85
CA THR A 110 0.48 -8.17 20.58
C THR A 110 0.64 -9.14 21.76
N GLY A 111 1.61 -8.87 22.64
CA GLY A 111 2.00 -9.76 23.73
C GLY A 111 2.77 -11.00 23.24
N THR A 112 3.35 -10.95 22.06
CA THR A 112 4.19 -12.00 21.47
C THR A 112 5.62 -11.50 21.27
N ASP A 113 6.55 -12.41 20.98
CA ASP A 113 7.94 -12.07 20.67
C ASP A 113 8.10 -11.31 19.34
N LEU A 114 6.99 -11.02 18.67
CA LEU A 114 6.96 -10.21 17.44
C LEU A 114 6.99 -8.70 17.75
N ASP A 115 6.61 -8.29 18.96
CA ASP A 115 6.58 -6.87 19.32
C ASP A 115 7.98 -6.25 19.20
N GLU A 116 8.04 -5.06 18.59
CA GLU A 116 9.27 -4.31 18.27
C GLU A 116 10.26 -5.09 17.37
N THR A 117 9.76 -6.00 16.53
CA THR A 117 10.59 -6.73 15.56
C THR A 117 10.15 -6.48 14.12
N HIS A 118 11.02 -6.81 13.19
CA HIS A 118 10.70 -6.85 11.74
C HIS A 118 10.27 -8.26 11.31
N ILE A 119 9.64 -8.36 10.16
CA ILE A 119 9.28 -9.62 9.50
C ILE A 119 10.16 -9.78 8.26
N ASN A 120 10.92 -10.88 8.16
CA ASN A 120 11.90 -11.09 7.09
C ASN A 120 11.26 -11.12 5.69
N SER A 121 10.06 -11.66 5.55
CA SER A 121 9.31 -11.64 4.28
C SER A 121 9.01 -10.23 3.78
N VAL A 122 9.00 -9.24 4.66
CA VAL A 122 8.72 -7.83 4.33
C VAL A 122 10.00 -7.01 4.30
N ASP A 123 10.88 -7.26 5.25
CA ASP A 123 12.11 -6.52 5.50
C ASP A 123 13.26 -7.49 5.78
N PRO A 124 13.86 -8.08 4.74
CA PRO A 124 15.00 -8.98 4.91
C PRO A 124 16.11 -8.34 5.72
N ASP A 125 16.56 -9.07 6.75
CA ASP A 125 17.62 -8.65 7.68
C ASP A 125 17.35 -7.35 8.45
N GLY A 126 16.10 -6.87 8.46
CA GLY A 126 15.69 -5.64 9.15
C GLY A 126 16.29 -4.36 8.57
N LYS A 127 16.68 -4.38 7.30
CA LYS A 127 17.34 -3.23 6.64
C LYS A 127 16.45 -1.99 6.64
N ILE A 128 15.16 -2.13 6.33
CA ILE A 128 14.21 -1.02 6.31
C ILE A 128 13.99 -0.51 7.75
N TRP A 129 13.71 -1.41 8.67
CA TRP A 129 13.49 -1.14 10.10
C TRP A 129 14.66 -0.35 10.71
N ASN A 130 15.88 -0.84 10.51
CA ASN A 130 17.08 -0.25 11.10
C ASN A 130 17.45 1.10 10.46
N THR A 131 17.16 1.29 9.17
CA THR A 131 17.55 2.51 8.46
C THR A 131 16.50 3.62 8.59
N LEU A 132 15.22 3.30 8.35
CA LEU A 132 14.15 4.31 8.34
C LEU A 132 13.64 4.61 9.74
N LYS A 133 13.82 3.70 10.70
CA LYS A 133 13.33 3.75 12.08
C LYS A 133 11.80 3.78 12.17
N PRO A 134 11.15 2.77 12.75
CA PRO A 134 9.69 2.64 12.75
C PRO A 134 8.97 3.76 13.53
N SER A 135 9.66 4.49 14.41
CA SER A 135 9.12 5.70 15.07
C SER A 135 8.75 6.83 14.09
N ARG A 136 9.30 6.81 12.89
CA ARG A 136 8.95 7.76 11.80
C ARG A 136 7.74 7.30 10.99
N ALA A 137 7.32 6.05 11.14
CA ALA A 137 6.26 5.51 10.34
C ALA A 137 4.90 6.10 10.70
N LEU A 138 4.10 6.37 9.68
CA LEU A 138 2.67 6.59 9.75
C LEU A 138 1.98 5.56 8.84
N GLY A 139 1.01 4.87 9.38
CA GLY A 139 0.32 3.81 8.65
C GLY A 139 -0.63 4.34 7.58
N CYS A 140 -0.70 3.62 6.47
CA CYS A 140 -1.59 3.95 5.36
C CYS A 140 -2.12 2.68 4.71
N VAL A 141 -3.45 2.57 4.59
CA VAL A 141 -4.11 1.53 3.78
C VAL A 141 -4.65 2.16 2.50
N VAL A 142 -4.17 1.69 1.35
CA VAL A 142 -4.45 2.26 0.02
C VAL A 142 -5.59 1.49 -0.65
N TYR A 143 -6.66 2.17 -1.02
CA TYR A 143 -7.79 1.57 -1.73
C TYR A 143 -7.94 1.99 -3.20
N PRO A 144 -7.37 3.12 -3.65
CA PRO A 144 -7.47 3.49 -5.05
C PRO A 144 -6.90 2.43 -5.99
N ALA A 145 -7.57 2.28 -7.13
CA ALA A 145 -7.10 1.54 -8.28
C ALA A 145 -6.74 2.56 -9.37
N ALA A 146 -5.51 2.50 -9.83
CA ALA A 146 -4.99 3.34 -10.90
C ALA A 146 -3.98 2.57 -11.73
N GLU A 147 -3.75 3.01 -12.95
CA GLU A 147 -2.78 2.42 -13.86
C GLU A 147 -1.99 3.51 -14.61
N ILE A 148 -0.79 3.16 -15.04
CA ILE A 148 -0.02 3.97 -15.99
C ILE A 148 -0.41 3.48 -17.39
N THR A 149 -1.14 4.30 -18.14
CA THR A 149 -1.52 3.97 -19.54
C THR A 149 -0.40 4.24 -20.51
N GLU A 150 0.31 5.35 -20.27
CA GLU A 150 1.51 5.77 -21.03
C GLU A 150 2.47 6.50 -20.08
N PRO A 151 3.76 6.65 -20.43
CA PRO A 151 4.68 7.46 -19.63
C PRO A 151 4.13 8.87 -19.38
N GLY A 152 4.00 9.25 -18.11
CA GLY A 152 3.45 10.54 -17.66
C GLY A 152 1.93 10.59 -17.57
N ILE A 153 1.20 9.50 -17.87
CA ILE A 153 -0.27 9.46 -17.84
C ILE A 153 -0.75 8.41 -16.85
N ILE A 154 -1.49 8.86 -15.86
CA ILE A 154 -2.16 8.02 -14.84
C ILE A 154 -3.65 8.00 -15.13
N LYS A 155 -4.24 6.82 -15.20
CA LYS A 155 -5.69 6.63 -15.26
C LYS A 155 -6.18 6.09 -13.91
N HIS A 156 -7.10 6.82 -13.29
CA HIS A 156 -7.78 6.41 -12.08
C HIS A 156 -8.99 5.54 -12.43
N ASN A 157 -9.01 4.31 -11.93
CA ASN A 157 -10.05 3.31 -12.22
C ASN A 157 -11.10 3.21 -11.10
N GLY A 158 -10.84 3.75 -9.90
CA GLY A 158 -11.78 3.77 -8.80
C GLY A 158 -11.14 3.83 -7.43
N GLY A 159 -11.96 4.11 -6.41
CA GLY A 159 -11.52 4.29 -5.04
C GLY A 159 -10.80 5.62 -4.82
N GLU A 160 -11.01 6.23 -3.66
CA GLU A 160 -10.40 7.52 -3.30
C GLU A 160 -9.86 7.52 -1.87
N ARG A 161 -9.93 6.34 -1.21
CA ARG A 161 -9.66 6.24 0.23
C ARG A 161 -8.22 5.82 0.51
N PHE A 162 -7.54 6.65 1.32
CA PHE A 162 -6.28 6.34 1.98
C PHE A 162 -6.53 6.39 3.48
N THR A 163 -6.72 5.23 4.12
CA THR A 163 -6.95 5.19 5.56
C THR A 163 -5.63 5.34 6.28
N LEU A 164 -5.56 6.27 7.21
CA LEU A 164 -4.35 6.62 7.95
C LEU A 164 -4.47 6.28 9.44
N GLY A 165 -3.33 6.08 10.10
CA GLY A 165 -3.27 5.88 11.54
C GLY A 165 -1.85 5.82 12.08
N GLU A 166 -1.68 6.22 13.34
CA GLU A 166 -0.42 6.02 14.04
C GLU A 166 -0.21 4.55 14.40
N PRO A 167 1.04 4.06 14.45
CA PRO A 167 1.32 2.69 14.89
C PRO A 167 0.80 2.35 16.28
N ASP A 168 0.73 3.32 17.21
CA ASP A 168 0.20 3.14 18.56
C ASP A 168 -1.28 3.51 18.70
N GLY A 169 -1.95 3.86 17.61
CA GLY A 169 -3.35 4.25 17.60
C GLY A 169 -3.64 5.65 18.13
N SER A 170 -2.61 6.42 18.46
CA SER A 170 -2.76 7.81 18.95
C SER A 170 -3.26 8.76 17.85
N LYS A 171 -3.71 9.94 18.27
CA LYS A 171 -4.05 11.05 17.37
C LYS A 171 -2.94 12.08 17.47
N SER A 172 -2.09 12.16 16.45
CA SER A 172 -0.98 13.08 16.39
C SER A 172 -1.25 14.25 15.45
N GLU A 173 -0.51 15.34 15.61
CA GLU A 173 -0.58 16.48 14.69
C GLU A 173 -0.11 16.09 13.29
N ARG A 174 0.95 15.28 13.17
CA ARG A 174 1.44 14.80 11.85
C ARG A 174 0.39 13.97 11.11
N LEU A 175 -0.40 13.16 11.82
CA LEU A 175 -1.51 12.39 11.25
C LEU A 175 -2.62 13.32 10.77
N LYS A 176 -2.97 14.34 11.56
CA LYS A 176 -4.00 15.31 11.22
C LYS A 176 -3.60 16.13 9.98
N VAL A 177 -2.40 16.69 9.97
CA VAL A 177 -1.89 17.52 8.86
C VAL A 177 -1.94 16.76 7.53
N ILE A 178 -1.43 15.53 7.49
CA ILE A 178 -1.42 14.79 6.23
C ILE A 178 -2.81 14.33 5.80
N ALA A 179 -3.70 14.01 6.76
CA ALA A 179 -5.09 13.69 6.45
C ALA A 179 -5.82 14.89 5.83
N ASP A 180 -5.65 16.08 6.42
CA ASP A 180 -6.25 17.33 5.92
C ASP A 180 -5.75 17.67 4.51
N LEU A 181 -4.45 17.47 4.23
CA LEU A 181 -3.87 17.67 2.90
C LEU A 181 -4.44 16.68 1.86
N LEU A 182 -4.61 15.41 2.22
CA LEU A 182 -5.23 14.44 1.32
C LEU A 182 -6.70 14.80 1.04
N ILE A 183 -7.45 15.23 2.05
CA ILE A 183 -8.85 15.65 1.91
C ILE A 183 -8.95 16.90 1.03
N ALA A 184 -8.09 17.88 1.25
CA ALA A 184 -8.04 19.09 0.41
C ALA A 184 -7.67 18.79 -1.05
N GLY A 185 -6.88 17.70 -1.29
CA GLY A 185 -6.58 17.16 -2.62
C GLY A 185 -7.73 16.36 -3.25
N GLY A 186 -8.89 16.26 -2.58
CA GLY A 186 -10.08 15.55 -3.07
C GLY A 186 -10.08 14.05 -2.79
N LEU A 187 -9.29 13.59 -1.82
CA LEU A 187 -9.23 12.20 -1.37
C LEU A 187 -10.03 11.98 -0.08
N LYS A 188 -10.32 10.72 0.23
CA LYS A 188 -10.87 10.33 1.53
C LYS A 188 -9.72 9.82 2.40
N ALA A 189 -9.48 10.47 3.53
CA ALA A 189 -8.40 10.14 4.46
C ALA A 189 -8.94 9.90 5.89
N PRO A 190 -9.75 8.85 6.11
CA PRO A 190 -10.21 8.54 7.46
C PRO A 190 -9.04 8.15 8.35
N GLN A 191 -9.05 8.68 9.59
CA GLN A 191 -8.06 8.37 10.60
C GLN A 191 -8.59 7.25 11.51
N LYS A 192 -7.76 6.22 11.72
CA LYS A 192 -8.12 5.04 12.52
C LYS A 192 -7.13 4.83 13.66
N SER A 193 -7.62 4.68 14.88
CA SER A 193 -6.83 4.22 16.02
C SER A 193 -6.45 2.74 15.91
N ASN A 194 -7.24 1.94 15.21
CA ASN A 194 -7.06 0.51 14.99
C ASN A 194 -6.74 0.21 13.52
N LEU A 195 -5.69 0.84 12.98
CA LEU A 195 -5.34 0.69 11.57
C LEU A 195 -4.93 -0.74 11.22
N ARG A 196 -4.37 -1.49 12.17
CA ARG A 196 -3.96 -2.89 11.96
C ARG A 196 -5.12 -3.79 11.56
N ASP A 197 -6.29 -3.60 12.15
CA ASP A 197 -7.49 -4.36 11.76
C ASP A 197 -7.82 -4.12 10.28
N GLU A 198 -7.72 -2.89 9.81
CA GLU A 198 -8.00 -2.54 8.41
C GLU A 198 -6.93 -3.07 7.45
N ILE A 199 -5.65 -3.11 7.88
CA ILE A 199 -4.56 -3.75 7.13
C ILE A 199 -4.91 -5.23 6.88
N TRP A 200 -5.32 -5.97 7.91
CA TRP A 200 -5.65 -7.38 7.79
C TRP A 200 -6.93 -7.64 6.98
N ILE A 201 -7.95 -6.80 7.13
CA ILE A 201 -9.17 -6.89 6.29
C ILE A 201 -8.82 -6.70 4.80
N LYS A 202 -7.88 -5.80 4.49
CA LYS A 202 -7.40 -5.66 3.11
C LYS A 202 -6.53 -6.86 2.70
N LEU A 203 -5.68 -7.34 3.61
CA LEU A 203 -4.81 -8.48 3.38
C LEU A 203 -5.61 -9.75 3.05
N TRP A 204 -6.79 -9.96 3.63
CA TRP A 204 -7.73 -11.03 3.26
C TRP A 204 -7.99 -11.11 1.74
N GLY A 205 -8.31 -9.98 1.13
CA GLY A 205 -8.52 -9.93 -0.32
C GLY A 205 -7.24 -10.22 -1.10
N ASN A 206 -6.13 -9.66 -0.62
CA ASN A 206 -4.84 -9.79 -1.29
C ASN A 206 -4.29 -11.23 -1.22
N CYS A 207 -4.41 -11.91 -0.07
CA CYS A 207 -3.89 -13.28 0.09
C CYS A 207 -4.80 -14.36 -0.49
N SER A 208 -6.06 -14.04 -0.79
CA SER A 208 -7.04 -15.00 -1.31
C SER A 208 -7.43 -14.70 -2.77
N PHE A 209 -8.36 -13.77 -2.97
CA PHE A 209 -8.87 -13.45 -4.31
C PHE A 209 -7.79 -13.06 -5.31
N ASN A 210 -6.81 -12.23 -4.91
CA ASN A 210 -5.77 -11.80 -5.83
C ASN A 210 -4.90 -12.97 -6.31
N ILE A 211 -4.61 -13.90 -5.41
CA ILE A 211 -3.79 -15.08 -5.73
C ILE A 211 -4.57 -16.06 -6.60
N VAL A 212 -5.81 -16.37 -6.22
CA VAL A 212 -6.68 -17.27 -7.01
C VAL A 212 -6.93 -16.69 -8.40
N SER A 213 -7.20 -15.38 -8.49
CA SER A 213 -7.34 -14.68 -9.77
C SER A 213 -6.09 -14.78 -10.63
N ALA A 214 -4.90 -14.59 -10.06
CA ALA A 214 -3.65 -14.68 -10.81
C ALA A 214 -3.34 -16.10 -11.29
N LEU A 215 -3.63 -17.13 -10.47
CA LEU A 215 -3.38 -18.53 -10.83
C LEU A 215 -4.35 -19.05 -11.91
N HIS A 216 -5.59 -18.59 -11.92
CA HIS A 216 -6.63 -19.07 -12.83
C HIS A 216 -7.00 -18.08 -13.94
N ASP A 217 -6.37 -16.90 -13.95
CA ASP A 217 -6.67 -15.78 -14.87
C ASP A 217 -8.15 -15.38 -14.90
N LYS A 218 -8.84 -15.47 -13.75
CA LYS A 218 -10.28 -15.17 -13.61
C LYS A 218 -10.50 -13.84 -12.88
N SER A 219 -11.55 -13.13 -13.25
CA SER A 219 -12.06 -11.97 -12.52
C SER A 219 -12.73 -12.39 -11.19
N LEU A 220 -13.01 -11.42 -10.32
CA LEU A 220 -13.61 -11.69 -9.00
C LEU A 220 -14.99 -12.36 -9.11
N ASP A 221 -15.83 -11.91 -10.03
CA ASP A 221 -17.15 -12.48 -10.26
C ASP A 221 -17.09 -13.87 -10.93
N GLU A 222 -16.11 -14.12 -11.81
CA GLU A 222 -15.87 -15.46 -12.36
C GLU A 222 -15.43 -16.45 -11.29
N ILE A 223 -14.59 -16.02 -10.31
CA ILE A 223 -14.27 -16.82 -9.14
C ILE A 223 -15.53 -17.06 -8.30
N GLY A 224 -16.38 -16.04 -8.17
CA GLY A 224 -17.66 -16.12 -7.45
C GLY A 224 -18.63 -17.16 -8.03
N ASN A 225 -18.55 -17.43 -9.32
CA ASN A 225 -19.39 -18.41 -10.02
C ASN A 225 -18.79 -19.84 -10.03
N ASP A 226 -17.62 -20.03 -9.40
CA ASP A 226 -16.91 -21.31 -9.34
C ASP A 226 -16.83 -21.78 -7.87
N PRO A 227 -17.68 -22.77 -7.46
CA PRO A 227 -17.75 -23.22 -6.07
C PRO A 227 -16.42 -23.75 -5.52
N GLU A 228 -15.59 -24.40 -6.37
CA GLU A 228 -14.31 -24.95 -5.92
C GLU A 228 -13.30 -23.82 -5.67
N LEU A 229 -13.26 -22.81 -6.51
CA LEU A 229 -12.41 -21.65 -6.29
C LEU A 229 -12.87 -20.82 -5.08
N LEU A 230 -14.17 -20.68 -4.87
CA LEU A 230 -14.71 -20.02 -3.67
C LEU A 230 -14.32 -20.76 -2.38
N LYS A 231 -14.31 -22.09 -2.41
CA LYS A 231 -13.86 -22.90 -1.29
C LYS A 231 -12.37 -22.68 -0.97
N ILE A 232 -11.53 -22.55 -2.00
CA ILE A 232 -10.11 -22.20 -1.84
C ILE A 232 -9.97 -20.80 -1.26
N VAL A 233 -10.65 -19.79 -1.82
CA VAL A 233 -10.66 -18.41 -1.33
C VAL A 233 -11.03 -18.37 0.15
N ARG A 234 -12.10 -19.07 0.55
CA ARG A 234 -12.56 -19.14 1.95
C ARG A 234 -11.48 -19.69 2.87
N LYS A 235 -10.86 -20.83 2.50
CA LYS A 235 -9.80 -21.43 3.30
C LYS A 235 -8.61 -20.50 3.49
N LEU A 236 -8.16 -19.83 2.42
CA LEU A 236 -7.08 -18.85 2.51
C LEU A 236 -7.45 -17.68 3.44
N MET A 237 -8.69 -17.23 3.42
CA MET A 237 -9.17 -16.19 4.33
C MET A 237 -9.25 -16.68 5.78
N GLU A 238 -9.69 -17.91 6.02
CA GLU A 238 -9.75 -18.53 7.35
C GLU A 238 -8.35 -18.69 7.97
N GLU A 239 -7.37 -19.14 7.19
CA GLU A 239 -5.97 -19.23 7.63
C GLU A 239 -5.42 -17.84 7.98
N CYS A 240 -5.60 -16.87 7.09
CA CYS A 240 -5.19 -15.48 7.31
C CYS A 240 -5.85 -14.91 8.58
N GLN A 241 -7.16 -15.15 8.78
CA GLN A 241 -7.88 -14.72 9.97
C GLN A 241 -7.30 -15.32 11.23
N SER A 242 -7.05 -16.64 11.24
CA SER A 242 -6.50 -17.33 12.40
C SER A 242 -5.16 -16.75 12.85
N VAL A 243 -4.29 -16.42 11.89
CA VAL A 243 -3.01 -15.75 12.18
C VAL A 243 -3.25 -14.35 12.75
N GLY A 244 -4.12 -13.55 12.12
CA GLY A 244 -4.44 -12.20 12.58
C GLY A 244 -5.03 -12.16 13.98
N GLU A 245 -6.00 -13.02 14.29
CA GLU A 245 -6.63 -13.13 15.61
C GLU A 245 -5.61 -13.50 16.69
N LYS A 246 -4.64 -14.37 16.36
CA LYS A 246 -3.60 -14.77 17.30
C LYS A 246 -2.68 -13.61 17.73
N ILE A 247 -2.52 -12.60 16.90
CA ILE A 247 -1.76 -11.38 17.20
C ILE A 247 -2.67 -10.19 17.58
N GLY A 248 -3.94 -10.45 17.91
CA GLY A 248 -4.86 -9.47 18.47
C GLY A 248 -5.66 -8.64 17.47
N VAL A 249 -5.64 -8.98 16.19
CA VAL A 249 -6.46 -8.33 15.16
C VAL A 249 -7.94 -8.64 15.36
N LYS A 250 -8.79 -7.63 15.19
CA LYS A 250 -10.25 -7.77 15.28
C LYS A 250 -10.88 -7.62 13.88
N PHE A 251 -11.51 -8.68 13.43
CA PHE A 251 -12.22 -8.68 12.16
C PHE A 251 -13.68 -8.27 12.38
N ASN A 252 -14.01 -7.01 12.15
CA ASN A 252 -15.35 -6.45 12.35
C ASN A 252 -16.35 -6.80 11.24
N VAL A 253 -15.94 -7.60 10.28
CA VAL A 253 -16.76 -8.10 9.16
C VAL A 253 -16.55 -9.61 9.03
N SER A 254 -17.58 -10.33 8.57
CA SER A 254 -17.44 -11.77 8.32
C SER A 254 -16.75 -12.05 6.98
N ILE A 255 -16.16 -13.25 6.87
CA ILE A 255 -15.61 -13.77 5.59
C ILE A 255 -16.70 -13.76 4.51
N ASP A 256 -17.93 -14.18 4.81
CA ASP A 256 -19.04 -14.17 3.86
C ASP A 256 -19.35 -12.77 3.34
N HIS A 257 -19.41 -11.79 4.23
CA HIS A 257 -19.64 -10.41 3.82
C HIS A 257 -18.50 -9.93 2.89
N ARG A 258 -17.25 -10.26 3.22
CA ARG A 258 -16.08 -9.87 2.40
C ARG A 258 -16.07 -10.56 1.05
N ILE A 259 -16.41 -11.85 0.99
CA ILE A 259 -16.55 -12.61 -0.26
C ILE A 259 -17.65 -11.98 -1.13
N ASN A 260 -18.85 -11.78 -0.58
CA ASN A 260 -19.98 -11.21 -1.31
C ASN A 260 -19.67 -9.82 -1.87
N ALA A 261 -18.99 -8.98 -1.10
CA ALA A 261 -18.54 -7.67 -1.56
C ALA A 261 -17.53 -7.76 -2.71
N ALA A 262 -16.63 -8.75 -2.69
CA ALA A 262 -15.63 -8.93 -3.74
C ALA A 262 -16.26 -9.42 -5.06
N ILE A 263 -17.09 -10.46 -5.00
CA ILE A 263 -17.71 -11.07 -6.19
C ILE A 263 -18.77 -10.17 -6.86
N SER A 264 -19.25 -9.15 -6.16
CA SER A 264 -20.16 -8.15 -6.75
C SER A 264 -19.47 -7.23 -7.78
N ILE A 265 -18.15 -7.19 -7.79
CA ILE A 265 -17.35 -6.34 -8.71
C ILE A 265 -17.13 -7.13 -10.01
N LYS A 266 -17.92 -6.83 -11.03
CA LYS A 266 -17.90 -7.56 -12.30
C LYS A 266 -16.67 -7.21 -13.15
N GLY A 267 -16.07 -8.24 -13.76
CA GLY A 267 -14.97 -8.12 -14.72
C GLY A 267 -13.66 -7.59 -14.12
N HIS A 268 -13.58 -7.42 -12.79
CA HIS A 268 -12.40 -6.88 -12.15
C HIS A 268 -11.33 -7.95 -11.94
N LYS A 269 -10.17 -7.75 -12.56
CA LYS A 269 -8.95 -8.51 -12.29
C LYS A 269 -8.08 -7.72 -11.31
N PRO A 270 -7.71 -8.30 -10.14
CA PRO A 270 -6.91 -7.62 -9.12
C PRO A 270 -5.50 -7.25 -9.59
N SER A 271 -4.83 -6.39 -8.81
CA SER A 271 -3.48 -5.88 -9.12
C SER A 271 -2.44 -7.00 -9.35
N THR A 272 -2.50 -8.11 -8.62
CA THR A 272 -1.59 -9.24 -8.80
C THR A 272 -1.74 -9.87 -10.18
N THR A 273 -2.97 -10.06 -10.67
CA THR A 273 -3.24 -10.56 -12.02
C THR A 273 -2.78 -9.55 -13.09
N GLN A 274 -3.01 -8.26 -12.86
CA GLN A 274 -2.53 -7.20 -13.75
C GLN A 274 -1.00 -7.16 -13.83
N ASP A 275 -0.31 -7.33 -12.69
CA ASP A 275 1.15 -7.39 -12.64
C ASP A 275 1.69 -8.63 -13.38
N LEU A 276 1.02 -9.80 -13.21
CA LEU A 276 1.36 -11.04 -13.91
C LEU A 276 1.26 -10.87 -15.43
N HIS A 277 0.15 -10.32 -15.93
CA HIS A 277 -0.04 -10.04 -17.35
C HIS A 277 1.00 -9.05 -17.90
N ALA A 278 1.36 -8.06 -17.10
CA ALA A 278 2.38 -7.08 -17.45
C ALA A 278 3.82 -7.58 -17.25
N LYS A 279 4.01 -8.86 -16.85
CA LYS A 279 5.31 -9.49 -16.55
C LYS A 279 6.11 -8.67 -15.52
N ARG A 280 5.43 -8.07 -14.54
CA ARG A 280 6.04 -7.34 -13.43
C ARG A 280 6.24 -8.27 -12.23
N PRO A 281 7.27 -8.04 -11.40
CA PRO A 281 7.44 -8.77 -10.14
C PRO A 281 6.19 -8.66 -9.25
N LEU A 282 5.78 -9.80 -8.69
CA LEU A 282 4.61 -9.89 -7.81
C LEU A 282 5.01 -9.61 -6.35
N GLU A 283 4.07 -9.08 -5.58
CA GLU A 283 4.25 -8.76 -4.14
C GLU A 283 3.90 -9.97 -3.25
N ILE A 284 4.47 -11.15 -3.55
CA ILE A 284 4.14 -12.41 -2.85
C ILE A 284 4.61 -12.39 -1.41
N ASP A 285 5.88 -12.05 -1.16
CA ASP A 285 6.48 -12.09 0.17
C ASP A 285 5.78 -11.15 1.17
N PRO A 286 5.51 -9.87 0.86
CA PRO A 286 4.82 -8.99 1.80
C PRO A 286 3.33 -9.33 1.98
N ILE A 287 2.73 -10.15 1.13
CA ILE A 287 1.32 -10.56 1.22
C ILE A 287 1.21 -11.97 1.82
N ILE A 288 1.72 -12.98 1.13
CA ILE A 288 1.60 -14.40 1.53
C ILE A 288 2.72 -14.79 2.49
N GLY A 289 3.97 -14.45 2.14
CA GLY A 289 5.14 -14.77 2.95
C GLY A 289 5.03 -14.23 4.37
N SER A 290 4.52 -13.00 4.53
CA SER A 290 4.31 -12.40 5.85
C SER A 290 3.30 -13.15 6.71
N ILE A 291 2.20 -13.65 6.13
CA ILE A 291 1.19 -14.43 6.86
C ILE A 291 1.80 -15.76 7.31
N ILE A 292 2.53 -16.46 6.43
CA ILE A 292 3.18 -17.74 6.72
C ILE A 292 4.24 -17.54 7.82
N GLU A 293 5.08 -16.52 7.70
CA GLU A 293 6.13 -16.23 8.68
C GLU A 293 5.55 -15.92 10.07
N ILE A 294 4.52 -15.07 10.13
CA ILE A 294 3.84 -14.75 11.38
C ILE A 294 3.18 -16.01 11.95
N GLY A 295 2.44 -16.75 11.11
CA GLY A 295 1.80 -18.02 11.53
C GLY A 295 2.78 -18.97 12.20
N ASN A 296 3.94 -19.19 11.58
CA ASN A 296 5.01 -20.03 12.15
C ASN A 296 5.54 -19.51 13.49
N LYS A 297 5.65 -18.18 13.65
CA LYS A 297 6.15 -17.55 14.88
C LYS A 297 5.13 -17.57 16.05
N VAL A 298 3.85 -17.74 15.73
CA VAL A 298 2.77 -17.76 16.74
C VAL A 298 2.04 -19.10 16.83
N ASP A 299 2.64 -20.16 16.27
CA ASP A 299 2.14 -21.55 16.25
C ASP A 299 0.74 -21.69 15.64
N VAL A 300 0.47 -20.94 14.57
CA VAL A 300 -0.73 -21.09 13.73
C VAL A 300 -0.33 -21.72 12.40
N LYS A 301 -0.90 -22.88 12.12
CA LYS A 301 -0.64 -23.60 10.86
C LYS A 301 -1.26 -22.86 9.67
N THR A 302 -0.46 -22.65 8.63
CA THR A 302 -0.86 -22.04 7.36
C THR A 302 -0.56 -22.95 6.18
#